data_920c0bd5dc208486f71ed749b72f3035
#
_entry.id   920c0bd5dc208486f71ed749b72f3035
#
_cell.length_a   1.000
_cell.length_b   1.000
_cell.length_c   1.000
_cell.angle_alpha   90.00
_cell.angle_beta   90.00
_cell.angle_gamma   90.00
#
_symmetry.space_group_name_H-M   'P 1'
#
loop_
_entity.id
_entity.type
_entity.pdbx_description
1 polymer ?
#
loop_
_entity_poly.entity_id
_entity_poly.type
_entity_poly.pdbx_seq_one_letter_code
_entity_poly.pdbx_strand_id
1 'polypeptide(L)'
;MDLLDKVWCVFPEQLWLNESLIWNRVDEPGAPFREWYNLAPLTGKPVLLALNGGRTARAWAERSDDEVRVAAMSALQEFIDAGW
;
A
#
# COMPACT_ATOMS: atom_id res chain seq x y z
N MET A 1 7.94 2.75 20.79
CA MET A 1 8.15 3.06 19.38
C MET A 1 7.34 2.11 18.54
N ASP A 2 6.51 2.64 17.66
CA ASP A 2 5.65 1.81 16.83
C ASP A 2 6.43 1.26 15.63
N LEU A 3 6.17 0.00 15.28
CA LEU A 3 6.71 -0.58 14.06
C LEU A 3 5.97 0.00 12.85
N LEU A 4 6.69 0.13 11.75
CA LEU A 4 6.14 0.62 10.51
C LEU A 4 6.81 -0.10 9.34
N ASP A 5 6.02 -0.88 8.60
CA ASP A 5 6.46 -1.49 7.36
C ASP A 5 6.15 -0.57 6.20
N LYS A 6 7.10 -0.37 5.32
CA LYS A 6 6.95 0.45 4.12
C LYS A 6 7.30 -0.36 2.90
N VAL A 7 6.47 -0.28 1.87
CA VAL A 7 6.74 -0.90 0.58
C VAL A 7 6.61 0.18 -0.50
N TRP A 8 7.73 0.49 -1.15
CA TRP A 8 7.77 1.40 -2.27
C TRP A 8 7.40 0.65 -3.54
N CYS A 9 6.39 1.13 -4.24
CA CYS A 9 5.91 0.50 -5.47
C CYS A 9 6.10 1.48 -6.62
N VAL A 10 6.98 1.14 -7.55
CA VAL A 10 7.24 1.94 -8.74
C VAL A 10 6.75 1.16 -9.95
N PHE A 11 5.88 1.78 -10.74
CA PHE A 11 5.24 1.13 -11.88
C PHE A 11 5.73 1.74 -13.21
N PRO A 12 5.66 0.98 -14.31
CA PRO A 12 6.01 1.55 -15.62
C PRO A 12 5.00 2.59 -16.10
N GLU A 13 3.75 2.49 -15.60
CA GLU A 13 2.70 3.46 -15.91
C GLU A 13 1.71 3.52 -14.75
N GLN A 14 0.93 4.58 -14.71
CA GLN A 14 -0.05 4.76 -13.64
C GLN A 14 -1.27 3.85 -13.88
N LEU A 15 -1.54 2.96 -12.92
CA LEU A 15 -2.62 1.97 -13.00
C LEU A 15 -3.90 2.43 -12.29
N TRP A 16 -3.86 3.56 -11.62
CA TRP A 16 -4.96 4.03 -10.79
C TRP A 16 -5.48 5.38 -11.28
N LEU A 17 -6.72 5.68 -10.92
CA LEU A 17 -7.40 6.91 -11.32
C LEU A 17 -7.48 7.93 -10.19
N ASN A 18 -7.42 7.48 -8.94
CA ASN A 18 -7.58 8.34 -7.77
C ASN A 18 -6.34 9.20 -7.58
N GLU A 19 -6.53 10.52 -7.56
CA GLU A 19 -5.42 11.47 -7.41
C GLU A 19 -5.23 11.96 -5.98
N SER A 20 -6.02 11.45 -5.04
CA SER A 20 -5.83 11.78 -3.62
C SER A 20 -4.47 11.29 -3.14
N LEU A 21 -3.82 12.06 -2.26
CA LEU A 21 -2.51 11.72 -1.74
C LEU A 21 -2.54 10.55 -0.77
N ILE A 22 -3.62 10.39 -0.03
CA ILE A 22 -3.74 9.36 1.00
C ILE A 22 -4.95 8.49 0.70
N TRP A 23 -4.71 7.18 0.63
CA TRP A 23 -5.76 6.19 0.45
C TRP A 23 -5.82 5.32 1.70
N ASN A 24 -7.01 5.07 2.20
CA ASN A 24 -7.19 4.26 3.41
C ASN A 24 -8.46 3.43 3.31
N ARG A 25 -8.36 2.15 3.64
CA ARG A 25 -9.51 1.26 3.74
C ARG A 25 -9.65 0.78 5.17
N VAL A 26 -10.84 0.90 5.73
CA VAL A 26 -11.10 0.53 7.13
C VAL A 26 -12.11 -0.61 7.27
N ASP A 27 -12.53 -1.18 6.14
CA ASP A 27 -13.55 -2.22 6.10
C ASP A 27 -13.05 -3.60 6.58
N GLU A 28 -11.74 -3.79 6.62
CA GLU A 28 -11.13 -5.03 7.12
C GLU A 28 -10.01 -4.71 8.11
N PRO A 29 -10.35 -4.40 9.37
CA PRO A 29 -9.32 -4.11 10.36
C PRO A 29 -8.32 -5.25 10.51
N GLY A 30 -7.03 -4.93 10.53
CA GLY A 30 -5.97 -5.92 10.65
C GLY A 30 -5.48 -6.51 9.34
N ALA A 31 -6.14 -6.26 8.21
CA ALA A 31 -5.64 -6.68 6.92
C ALA A 31 -4.40 -5.85 6.54
N PRO A 32 -3.42 -6.45 5.84
CA PRO A 32 -2.19 -5.73 5.51
C PRO A 32 -2.41 -4.69 4.42
N PHE A 33 -1.59 -3.64 4.48
CA PHE A 33 -1.50 -2.62 3.44
C PHE A 33 -2.84 -1.94 3.14
N ARG A 34 -3.50 -1.47 4.18
CA ARG A 34 -4.75 -0.71 4.06
C ARG A 34 -4.51 0.78 3.89
N GLU A 35 -3.29 1.25 4.14
CA GLU A 35 -2.93 2.64 4.04
C GLU A 35 -1.88 2.83 2.96
N TRP A 36 -2.15 3.73 2.03
CA TRP A 36 -1.29 4.01 0.89
C TRP A 36 -1.11 5.50 0.69
N TYR A 37 0.07 5.89 0.25
CA TYR A 37 0.34 7.25 -0.17
C TYR A 37 0.60 7.27 -1.67
N ASN A 38 -0.19 8.07 -2.37
CA ASN A 38 -0.03 8.27 -3.82
C ASN A 38 0.94 9.42 -4.04
N LEU A 39 2.14 9.11 -4.46
CA LEU A 39 3.18 10.11 -4.64
C LEU A 39 3.27 10.62 -6.09
N ALA A 40 2.42 10.12 -6.97
CA ALA A 40 2.43 10.54 -8.36
C ALA A 40 2.26 12.05 -8.55
N PRO A 41 1.31 12.72 -7.84
CA PRO A 41 1.19 14.17 -7.99
C PRO A 41 2.41 14.95 -7.54
N LEU A 42 3.18 14.41 -6.59
CA LEU A 42 4.35 15.09 -6.04
C LEU A 42 5.62 14.83 -6.85
N THR A 43 5.74 13.64 -7.43
CA THR A 43 6.96 13.21 -8.11
C THR A 43 6.87 13.25 -9.63
N GLY A 44 5.66 13.28 -10.18
CA GLY A 44 5.44 13.15 -11.61
C GLY A 44 5.69 11.75 -12.13
N LYS A 45 5.81 10.76 -11.24
CA LYS A 45 6.09 9.37 -11.58
C LYS A 45 5.06 8.45 -10.93
N PRO A 46 4.76 7.28 -11.53
CA PRO A 46 3.76 6.36 -10.96
C PRO A 46 4.33 5.59 -9.76
N VAL A 47 4.37 6.26 -8.63
CA VAL A 47 4.94 5.73 -7.38
C VAL A 47 3.87 5.73 -6.29
N LEU A 48 3.74 4.59 -5.62
CA LEU A 48 2.89 4.43 -4.44
C LEU A 48 3.76 3.96 -3.28
N LEU A 49 3.37 4.37 -2.07
CA LEU A 49 3.98 3.88 -0.83
C LEU A 49 2.90 3.20 -0.01
N ALA A 50 3.06 1.90 0.20
CA ALA A 50 2.15 1.12 1.03
C ALA A 50 2.69 1.00 2.45
N LEU A 51 1.82 1.10 3.43
CA LEU A 51 2.20 1.10 4.84
C LEU A 51 1.43 0.06 5.64
N ASN A 52 2.14 -0.60 6.55
CA ASN A 52 1.57 -1.31 7.68
C ASN A 52 2.09 -0.65 8.94
N GLY A 53 1.21 -0.34 9.88
CA GLY A 53 1.62 0.24 11.15
C GLY A 53 1.23 -0.64 12.33
N GLY A 54 1.89 -0.44 13.46
CA GLY A 54 1.52 -1.03 14.73
C GLY A 54 1.42 -2.55 14.73
N ARG A 55 0.26 -3.06 15.10
CA ARG A 55 0.02 -4.49 15.22
C ARG A 55 0.17 -5.24 13.90
N THR A 56 -0.30 -4.65 12.82
CA THR A 56 -0.18 -5.25 11.48
C THR A 56 1.28 -5.35 11.05
N ALA A 57 2.07 -4.30 11.28
CA ALA A 57 3.49 -4.32 10.99
C ALA A 57 4.19 -5.44 11.76
N ARG A 58 3.82 -5.60 13.03
CA ARG A 58 4.40 -6.63 13.88
C ARG A 58 4.06 -8.03 13.39
N ALA A 59 2.83 -8.24 12.93
CA ALA A 59 2.39 -9.52 12.39
C ALA A 59 3.11 -9.89 11.08
N TRP A 60 3.56 -8.89 10.32
CA TRP A 60 4.20 -9.10 9.03
C TRP A 60 5.72 -8.98 9.05
N ALA A 61 6.32 -8.68 10.23
CA ALA A 61 7.74 -8.40 10.36
C ALA A 61 8.66 -9.57 9.95
N GLU A 62 8.17 -10.81 10.06
CA GLU A 62 8.96 -12.00 9.74
C GLU A 62 8.60 -12.62 8.38
N ARG A 63 7.74 -11.97 7.62
CA ARG A 63 7.38 -12.46 6.29
C ARG A 63 8.50 -12.20 5.30
N SER A 64 8.61 -13.08 4.30
CA SER A 64 9.60 -12.89 3.23
C SER A 64 9.24 -11.68 2.36
N ASP A 65 10.23 -11.17 1.62
CA ASP A 65 9.99 -10.06 0.69
C ASP A 65 8.95 -10.42 -0.37
N ASP A 66 8.94 -11.67 -0.83
CA ASP A 66 7.96 -12.13 -1.81
C ASP A 66 6.55 -12.14 -1.22
N GLU A 67 6.39 -12.61 0.01
CA GLU A 67 5.09 -12.59 0.69
C GLU A 67 4.59 -11.17 0.89
N VAL A 68 5.47 -10.25 1.27
CA VAL A 68 5.13 -8.84 1.45
C VAL A 68 4.70 -8.23 0.12
N ARG A 69 5.44 -8.51 -0.96
CA ARG A 69 5.11 -7.99 -2.28
C ARG A 69 3.76 -8.49 -2.76
N VAL A 70 3.49 -9.79 -2.61
CA VAL A 70 2.20 -10.37 -3.00
C VAL A 70 1.06 -9.74 -2.22
N ALA A 71 1.24 -9.57 -0.91
CA ALA A 71 0.21 -8.95 -0.07
C ALA A 71 -0.06 -7.50 -0.47
N ALA A 72 1.00 -6.73 -0.76
CA ALA A 72 0.86 -5.35 -1.19
C ALA A 72 0.14 -5.26 -2.54
N MET A 73 0.51 -6.12 -3.49
CA MET A 73 -0.12 -6.11 -4.81
C MET A 73 -1.58 -6.55 -4.73
N SER A 74 -1.90 -7.52 -3.88
CA SER A 74 -3.29 -7.94 -3.66
C SER A 74 -4.12 -6.81 -3.06
N ALA A 75 -3.58 -6.08 -2.10
CA ALA A 75 -4.25 -4.92 -1.50
C ALA A 75 -4.48 -3.82 -2.53
N LEU A 76 -3.48 -3.54 -3.37
CA LEU A 76 -3.62 -2.55 -4.44
C LEU A 76 -4.70 -2.95 -5.43
N GLN A 77 -4.76 -4.24 -5.78
CA GLN A 77 -5.78 -4.73 -6.71
C GLN A 77 -7.19 -4.50 -6.16
N GLU A 78 -7.38 -4.65 -4.85
CA GLU A 78 -8.67 -4.36 -4.23
C GLU A 78 -9.05 -2.88 -4.38
N PHE A 79 -8.11 -1.95 -4.23
CA PHE A 79 -8.36 -0.53 -4.47
C PHE A 79 -8.75 -0.29 -5.93
N ILE A 80 -8.01 -0.87 -6.86
CA ILE A 80 -8.27 -0.69 -8.29
C ILE A 80 -9.64 -1.28 -8.66
N ASP A 81 -9.97 -2.46 -8.16
CA ASP A 81 -11.27 -3.10 -8.40
C ASP A 81 -12.42 -2.26 -7.84
N ALA A 82 -12.16 -1.48 -6.81
CA ALA A 82 -13.14 -0.57 -6.22
C ALA A 82 -13.24 0.78 -6.97
N GLY A 83 -12.53 0.95 -8.06
CA GLY A 83 -12.60 2.14 -8.89
C GLY A 83 -11.56 3.23 -8.58
N TRP A 84 -10.58 2.88 -7.76
CA TRP A 84 -9.51 3.84 -7.42
C TRP A 84 -8.51 3.88 -8.57
#